data_bd58bc28cb79dabdf76e91ef9b79eff5
#
_entry.id   bd58bc28cb79dabdf76e91ef9b79eff5
#
_cell.length_a   1.000
_cell.length_b   1.000
_cell.length_c   1.000
_cell.angle_alpha   90.00
_cell.angle_beta   90.00
_cell.angle_gamma   90.00
#
_symmetry.space_group_name_H-M   'P 1'
#
loop_
_entity.id
_entity.type
_entity.pdbx_description
1 polymer ?
#
loop_
_entity_poly.entity_id
_entity_poly.type
_entity_poly.pdbx_seq_one_letter_code
_entity_poly.pdbx_strand_id
1 'polypeptide(L)'
;MAVAPWIVSDGLWERFEPLLPEVERRFRFPGRRRLPDREALQGILFVLHTGIAWRHLPLELGFGSGSTCYRRLVEWQQAGVWEKLHALLLAKLRAAGEIEWSRAIVDASHVQAKKGAPKRVRARSTAAAAARSTTSSSTRTGHRSRGR
;
A
#
# COMPACT_ATOMS: atom_id res chain seq x y z
N MET A 1 31.68 -3.09 -3.82
CA MET A 1 30.77 -4.24 -3.83
C MET A 1 29.32 -3.73 -3.76
N ALA A 2 28.45 -4.21 -4.61
CA ALA A 2 27.04 -3.86 -4.53
C ALA A 2 26.44 -4.54 -3.30
N VAL A 3 25.79 -3.74 -2.44
CA VAL A 3 25.06 -4.26 -1.28
C VAL A 3 23.80 -4.95 -1.81
N ALA A 4 23.49 -6.13 -1.26
CA ALA A 4 22.30 -6.87 -1.68
C ALA A 4 21.03 -6.03 -1.46
N PRO A 5 20.05 -6.07 -2.38
CA PRO A 5 18.90 -5.17 -2.36
C PRO A 5 17.97 -5.35 -1.15
N TRP A 6 18.06 -6.46 -0.44
CA TRP A 6 17.31 -6.71 0.80
C TRP A 6 18.03 -6.23 2.06
N ILE A 7 19.27 -5.77 1.95
CA ILE A 7 20.00 -5.20 3.10
C ILE A 7 19.55 -3.75 3.32
N VAL A 8 19.03 -3.50 4.49
CA VAL A 8 18.53 -2.17 4.87
C VAL A 8 19.71 -1.28 5.26
N SER A 9 19.93 -0.20 4.51
CA SER A 9 20.94 0.82 4.85
C SER A 9 20.55 1.57 6.13
N ASP A 10 21.55 2.10 6.84
CA ASP A 10 21.29 2.86 8.07
C ASP A 10 20.41 4.09 7.81
N GLY A 11 20.64 4.80 6.71
CA GLY A 11 19.82 5.95 6.33
C GLY A 11 18.38 5.63 5.97
N LEU A 12 18.08 4.41 5.51
CA LEU A 12 16.70 3.94 5.34
C LEU A 12 16.12 3.54 6.69
N TRP A 13 16.90 2.86 7.54
CA TRP A 13 16.47 2.42 8.85
C TRP A 13 16.08 3.59 9.76
N GLU A 14 16.90 4.61 9.85
CA GLU A 14 16.63 5.85 10.63
C GLU A 14 15.30 6.51 10.28
N ARG A 15 14.83 6.34 9.05
CA ARG A 15 13.53 6.87 8.60
C ARG A 15 12.39 5.90 8.81
N PHE A 16 12.67 4.61 8.78
CA PHE A 16 11.67 3.57 8.94
C PHE A 16 11.33 3.31 10.42
N GLU A 17 12.34 3.30 11.28
CA GLU A 17 12.19 3.02 12.71
C GLU A 17 11.13 3.88 13.42
N PRO A 18 11.05 5.22 13.20
CA PRO A 18 10.02 6.05 13.81
C PRO A 18 8.59 5.76 13.36
N LEU A 19 8.41 5.03 12.25
CA LEU A 19 7.09 4.68 11.71
C LEU A 19 6.54 3.42 12.37
N LEU A 20 7.39 2.66 13.04
CA LEU A 20 7.00 1.39 13.66
C LEU A 20 6.11 1.62 14.88
N PRO A 21 5.11 0.74 15.11
CA PRO A 21 4.33 0.77 16.33
C PRO A 21 5.19 0.37 17.51
N GLU A 22 5.08 1.11 18.59
CA GLU A 22 5.71 0.75 19.85
C GLU A 22 5.02 -0.48 20.45
N VAL A 23 5.79 -1.52 20.73
CA VAL A 23 5.28 -2.77 21.29
C VAL A 23 5.87 -2.96 22.68
N GLU A 24 5.03 -2.72 23.67
CA GLU A 24 5.40 -2.96 25.06
C GLU A 24 5.58 -4.46 25.35
N ARG A 25 6.70 -4.79 26.01
CA ARG A 25 6.95 -6.16 26.46
C ARG A 25 6.20 -6.41 27.77
N ARG A 26 5.47 -7.52 27.83
CA ARG A 26 4.79 -7.93 29.07
C ARG A 26 5.81 -8.11 30.22
N PHE A 27 5.59 -7.42 31.32
CA PHE A 27 6.50 -7.47 32.46
C PHE A 27 6.48 -8.85 33.17
N ARG A 28 5.29 -9.39 33.42
CA ARG A 28 5.14 -10.59 34.27
C ARG A 28 5.53 -11.91 33.57
N PHE A 29 5.26 -12.02 32.28
CA PHE A 29 5.60 -13.19 31.46
C PHE A 29 6.10 -12.70 30.10
N PRO A 30 7.38 -12.28 30.02
CA PRO A 30 7.90 -11.62 28.83
C PRO A 30 8.02 -12.55 27.60
N GLY A 31 8.04 -13.87 27.80
CA GLY A 31 8.23 -14.84 26.75
C GLY A 31 9.59 -14.74 26.04
N ARG A 32 9.70 -15.39 24.88
CA ARG A 32 10.90 -15.30 24.03
C ARG A 32 11.11 -13.87 23.54
N ARG A 33 12.38 -13.44 23.50
CA ARG A 33 12.77 -12.14 22.95
C ARG A 33 12.27 -12.00 21.50
N ARG A 34 11.64 -10.87 21.21
CA ARG A 34 11.17 -10.53 19.86
C ARG A 34 12.36 -10.36 18.93
N LEU A 35 12.25 -10.85 17.69
CA LEU A 35 13.23 -10.61 16.66
C LEU A 35 13.36 -9.08 16.43
N PRO A 36 14.58 -8.54 16.30
CA PRO A 36 14.78 -7.14 15.94
C PRO A 36 14.00 -6.75 14.68
N ASP A 37 13.41 -5.58 14.68
CA ASP A 37 12.54 -5.16 13.58
C ASP A 37 13.31 -4.94 12.28
N ARG A 38 14.58 -4.52 12.37
CA ARG A 38 15.47 -4.38 11.21
C ARG A 38 15.72 -5.72 10.52
N GLU A 39 15.98 -6.78 11.28
CA GLU A 39 16.18 -8.13 10.74
C GLU A 39 14.87 -8.66 10.13
N ALA A 40 13.74 -8.43 10.77
CA ALA A 40 12.44 -8.80 10.23
C ALA A 40 12.15 -8.06 8.91
N LEU A 41 12.48 -6.78 8.81
CA LEU A 41 12.35 -6.01 7.58
C LEU A 41 13.24 -6.56 6.46
N GLN A 42 14.49 -6.92 6.77
CA GLN A 42 15.39 -7.53 5.80
C GLN A 42 14.84 -8.88 5.30
N GLY A 43 14.27 -9.69 6.18
CA GLY A 43 13.62 -10.94 5.80
C GLY A 43 12.39 -10.72 4.90
N ILE A 44 11.59 -9.71 5.19
CA ILE A 44 10.46 -9.32 4.33
C ILE A 44 10.95 -8.90 2.94
N LEU A 45 11.95 -8.03 2.87
CA LEU A 45 12.52 -7.56 1.61
C LEU A 45 13.16 -8.70 0.81
N PHE A 46 13.82 -9.65 1.49
CA PHE A 46 14.39 -10.83 0.84
C PHE A 46 13.30 -11.68 0.16
N VAL A 47 12.21 -11.97 0.86
CA VAL A 47 11.08 -12.74 0.30
C VAL A 47 10.42 -11.99 -0.86
N LEU A 48 10.20 -10.69 -0.73
CA LEU A 48 9.61 -9.88 -1.80
C LEU A 48 10.52 -9.77 -3.02
N HIS A 49 11.81 -9.66 -2.83
CA HIS A 49 12.78 -9.54 -3.93
C HIS A 49 12.99 -10.88 -4.66
N THR A 50 13.10 -11.98 -3.94
CA THR A 50 13.34 -13.31 -4.51
C THR A 50 12.06 -14.00 -4.99
N GLY A 51 10.89 -13.60 -4.49
CA GLY A 51 9.61 -14.22 -4.81
C GLY A 51 9.41 -15.62 -4.24
N ILE A 52 10.25 -16.06 -3.30
CA ILE A 52 10.11 -17.36 -2.64
C ILE A 52 8.89 -17.40 -1.71
N ALA A 53 8.42 -18.59 -1.38
CA ALA A 53 7.40 -18.74 -0.35
C ALA A 53 7.97 -18.43 1.04
N TRP A 54 7.19 -17.84 1.94
CA TRP A 54 7.61 -17.48 3.29
C TRP A 54 8.26 -18.63 4.06
N ARG A 55 7.73 -19.85 3.91
CA ARG A 55 8.26 -21.08 4.56
C ARG A 55 9.67 -21.45 4.10
N HIS A 56 10.12 -20.93 2.96
CA HIS A 56 11.44 -21.22 2.39
C HIS A 56 12.50 -20.18 2.74
N LEU A 57 12.16 -19.19 3.59
CA LEU A 57 13.14 -18.22 4.05
C LEU A 57 14.26 -18.94 4.82
N PRO A 58 15.52 -18.87 4.37
CA PRO A 58 16.63 -19.52 5.04
C PRO A 58 16.87 -18.93 6.43
N LEU A 59 16.94 -19.78 7.45
CA LEU A 59 17.24 -19.36 8.83
C LEU A 59 18.67 -18.89 9.01
N GLU A 60 19.56 -19.38 8.17
CA GLU A 60 21.01 -19.07 8.18
C GLU A 60 21.29 -17.59 7.90
N LEU A 61 20.38 -16.89 7.25
CA LEU A 61 20.52 -15.46 6.96
C LEU A 61 20.30 -14.57 8.21
N GLY A 62 19.84 -15.14 9.31
CA GLY A 62 19.62 -14.40 10.55
C GLY A 62 18.35 -13.53 10.58
N PHE A 63 17.53 -13.56 9.52
CA PHE A 63 16.29 -12.76 9.44
C PHE A 63 15.11 -13.37 10.21
N GLY A 64 15.34 -14.46 10.92
CA GLY A 64 14.31 -15.22 11.60
C GLY A 64 13.52 -16.13 10.65
N SER A 65 12.44 -16.72 11.17
CA SER A 65 11.59 -17.59 10.35
C SER A 65 10.65 -16.80 9.45
N GLY A 66 10.31 -17.36 8.31
CA GLY A 66 9.37 -16.73 7.37
C GLY A 66 7.99 -16.45 7.99
N SER A 67 7.52 -17.30 8.93
CA SER A 67 6.28 -17.05 9.67
C SER A 67 6.39 -15.86 10.62
N THR A 68 7.56 -15.60 11.18
CA THR A 68 7.82 -14.41 12.01
C THR A 68 7.83 -13.15 11.14
N CYS A 69 8.53 -13.17 10.01
CA CYS A 69 8.57 -12.06 9.06
C CYS A 69 7.16 -11.75 8.51
N TYR A 70 6.39 -12.77 8.15
CA TYR A 70 5.02 -12.60 7.67
C TYR A 70 4.10 -11.95 8.72
N ARG A 71 4.17 -12.40 9.98
CA ARG A 71 3.40 -11.78 11.07
C ARG A 71 3.76 -10.32 11.28
N ARG A 72 5.05 -9.96 11.14
CA ARG A 72 5.50 -8.56 11.18
C ARG A 72 4.95 -7.75 10.03
N LEU A 73 4.99 -8.30 8.83
CA LEU A 73 4.41 -7.65 7.65
C LEU A 73 2.93 -7.30 7.87
N VAL A 74 2.14 -8.26 8.39
CA VAL A 74 0.72 -8.06 8.67
C VAL A 74 0.51 -7.05 9.80
N GLU A 75 1.27 -7.14 10.87
CA GLU A 75 1.23 -6.21 12.00
C GLU A 75 1.49 -4.77 11.54
N TRP A 76 2.53 -4.56 10.75
CA TRP A 76 2.89 -3.24 10.21
C TRP A 76 1.89 -2.74 9.17
N GLN A 77 1.27 -3.64 8.41
CA GLN A 77 0.17 -3.29 7.52
C GLN A 77 -1.04 -2.76 8.28
N GLN A 78 -1.41 -3.42 9.37
CA GLN A 78 -2.53 -2.99 10.23
C GLN A 78 -2.22 -1.65 10.93
N ALA A 79 -0.97 -1.39 11.26
CA ALA A 79 -0.53 -0.12 11.85
C ALA A 79 -0.35 1.01 10.83
N GLY A 80 -0.54 0.76 9.53
CA GLY A 80 -0.39 1.76 8.46
C GLY A 80 1.06 2.17 8.21
N VAL A 81 2.05 1.36 8.59
CA VAL A 81 3.48 1.68 8.44
C VAL A 81 3.85 1.81 6.97
N TRP A 82 3.32 0.94 6.12
CA TRP A 82 3.66 0.93 4.69
C TRP A 82 3.15 2.16 3.95
N GLU A 83 1.96 2.66 4.30
CA GLU A 83 1.42 3.90 3.75
C GLU A 83 2.25 5.11 4.16
N LYS A 84 2.66 5.17 5.43
CA LYS A 84 3.54 6.24 5.95
C LYS A 84 4.91 6.20 5.26
N LEU A 85 5.50 5.01 5.12
CA LEU A 85 6.78 4.84 4.42
C LEU A 85 6.67 5.28 2.96
N HIS A 86 5.61 4.86 2.26
CA HIS A 86 5.36 5.23 0.88
C HIS A 86 5.24 6.75 0.71
N ALA A 87 4.47 7.41 1.56
CA ALA A 87 4.34 8.87 1.57
C ALA A 87 5.68 9.58 1.81
N LEU A 88 6.48 9.08 2.75
CA LEU A 88 7.81 9.61 3.05
C LEU A 88 8.78 9.47 1.87
N LEU A 89 8.80 8.30 1.23
CA LEU A 89 9.64 8.05 0.06
C LEU A 89 9.23 8.91 -1.14
N LEU A 90 7.93 9.05 -1.39
CA LEU A 90 7.43 9.95 -2.44
C LEU A 90 7.79 11.40 -2.18
N ALA A 91 7.66 11.87 -0.95
CA ALA A 91 8.07 13.23 -0.58
C ALA A 91 9.56 13.47 -0.83
N LYS A 92 10.39 12.47 -0.52
CA LYS A 92 11.84 12.52 -0.78
C LYS A 92 12.18 12.55 -2.26
N LEU A 93 11.54 11.70 -3.06
CA LEU A 93 11.74 11.67 -4.51
C LEU A 93 11.29 12.98 -5.18
N ARG A 94 10.19 13.58 -4.70
CA ARG A 94 9.75 14.91 -5.14
C ARG A 94 10.78 15.99 -4.82
N ALA A 95 11.30 15.99 -3.59
CA ALA A 95 12.31 16.96 -3.15
C ALA A 95 13.63 16.82 -3.93
N ALA A 96 13.98 15.60 -4.35
CA ALA A 96 15.15 15.32 -5.20
C ALA A 96 14.91 15.65 -6.69
N GLY A 97 13.68 15.96 -7.10
CA GLY A 97 13.34 16.23 -8.50
C GLY A 97 13.39 14.98 -9.42
N GLU A 98 13.45 13.79 -8.83
CA GLU A 98 13.57 12.53 -9.58
C GLU A 98 12.25 12.03 -10.17
N ILE A 99 11.12 12.65 -9.78
CA ILE A 99 9.79 12.28 -10.31
C ILE A 99 9.37 13.29 -11.37
N GLU A 100 9.41 12.86 -12.61
CA GLU A 100 8.89 13.62 -13.73
C GLU A 100 7.38 13.37 -13.90
N TRP A 101 6.57 14.22 -13.28
CA TRP A 101 5.09 14.08 -13.26
C TRP A 101 4.44 14.18 -14.63
N SER A 102 5.10 14.85 -15.58
CA SER A 102 4.63 14.96 -16.97
C SER A 102 4.57 13.62 -17.69
N ARG A 103 5.32 12.64 -17.22
CA ARG A 103 5.41 11.28 -17.77
C ARG A 103 4.93 10.19 -16.80
N ALA A 104 4.25 10.54 -15.73
CA ALA A 104 3.66 9.58 -14.83
C ALA A 104 2.55 8.82 -15.56
N ILE A 105 2.91 7.76 -16.25
CA ILE A 105 1.97 6.78 -16.80
C ILE A 105 1.46 6.00 -15.60
N VAL A 106 0.17 6.17 -15.31
CA VAL A 106 -0.52 5.30 -14.36
C VAL A 106 -0.66 3.94 -15.04
N ASP A 107 0.35 3.09 -14.86
CA ASP A 107 0.23 1.69 -15.24
C ASP A 107 -0.81 1.05 -14.31
N ALA A 108 -2.01 0.85 -14.85
CA ALA A 108 -3.02 0.02 -14.23
C ALA A 108 -2.57 -1.43 -14.33
N SER A 109 -1.54 -1.81 -13.56
CA SER A 109 -1.08 -3.18 -13.47
C SER A 109 -2.26 -4.06 -13.07
N HIS A 110 -2.64 -4.97 -13.95
CA HIS A 110 -3.59 -6.02 -13.65
C HIS A 110 -2.96 -6.95 -12.63
N VAL A 111 -3.19 -6.66 -11.35
CA VAL A 111 -2.90 -7.63 -10.30
C VAL A 111 -3.86 -8.78 -10.48
N GLN A 112 -3.39 -9.85 -11.10
CA GLN A 112 -4.16 -11.11 -11.14
C GLN A 112 -4.36 -11.58 -9.70
N ALA A 113 -5.63 -11.56 -9.26
CA ALA A 113 -6.00 -12.15 -7.98
C ALA A 113 -5.68 -13.65 -8.03
N LYS A 114 -4.75 -14.11 -7.19
CA LYS A 114 -4.54 -15.56 -7.00
C LYS A 114 -5.85 -16.18 -6.50
N LYS A 115 -6.10 -17.43 -6.89
CA LYS A 115 -7.27 -18.21 -6.49
C LYS A 115 -7.53 -18.06 -4.98
N GLY A 116 -8.66 -17.46 -4.60
CA GLY A 116 -9.00 -17.16 -3.19
C GLY A 116 -8.99 -15.69 -2.78
N ALA A 117 -8.52 -14.76 -3.62
CA ALA A 117 -8.66 -13.35 -3.34
C ALA A 117 -10.13 -12.89 -3.50
N PRO A 118 -10.64 -11.99 -2.64
CA PRO A 118 -12.01 -11.49 -2.78
C PRO A 118 -12.18 -10.80 -4.14
N LYS A 119 -13.31 -11.07 -4.81
CA LYS A 119 -13.63 -10.43 -6.09
C LYS A 119 -13.56 -8.92 -5.93
N ARG A 120 -12.73 -8.30 -6.74
CA ARG A 120 -12.61 -6.84 -6.80
C ARG A 120 -13.99 -6.26 -7.16
N VAL A 121 -14.58 -5.51 -6.25
CA VAL A 121 -15.80 -4.75 -6.54
C VAL A 121 -15.42 -3.71 -7.60
N ARG A 122 -16.02 -3.84 -8.79
CA ARG A 122 -15.84 -2.89 -9.87
C ARG A 122 -16.39 -1.54 -9.39
N ALA A 123 -15.53 -0.57 -9.14
CA ALA A 123 -15.96 0.79 -8.88
C ALA A 123 -16.79 1.23 -10.10
N ARG A 124 -18.09 1.45 -9.90
CA ARG A 124 -18.94 2.06 -10.91
C ARG A 124 -18.40 3.48 -11.12
N SER A 125 -17.89 3.71 -12.32
CA SER A 125 -17.52 5.05 -12.76
C SER A 125 -18.74 5.95 -12.62
N THR A 126 -18.68 6.92 -11.73
CA THR A 126 -19.71 7.96 -11.53
C THR A 126 -19.72 9.01 -12.65
N ALA A 127 -19.00 8.80 -13.73
CA ALA A 127 -18.95 9.71 -14.88
C ALA A 127 -20.22 9.70 -15.76
N ALA A 128 -21.18 8.80 -15.52
CA ALA A 128 -22.41 8.71 -16.33
C ALA A 128 -23.62 9.45 -15.73
N ALA A 129 -23.50 10.10 -14.57
CA ALA A 129 -24.63 10.75 -13.91
C ALA A 129 -24.77 12.26 -14.23
N ALA A 130 -23.80 12.87 -14.89
CA ALA A 130 -23.81 14.31 -15.18
C ALA A 130 -24.44 14.69 -16.53
N ALA A 131 -24.88 13.73 -17.33
CA ALA A 131 -25.36 14.00 -18.70
C ALA A 131 -26.89 13.91 -18.89
N ARG A 132 -27.71 13.86 -17.83
CA ARG A 132 -29.18 13.73 -17.96
C ARG A 132 -29.99 14.81 -17.26
N SER A 133 -29.52 16.02 -17.14
CA SER A 133 -30.32 17.10 -16.54
C SER A 133 -30.33 18.38 -17.36
N THR A 134 -30.39 18.28 -18.69
CA THR A 134 -30.69 19.43 -19.55
C THR A 134 -31.52 19.00 -20.74
N THR A 135 -32.80 18.73 -20.54
CA THR A 135 -33.85 18.91 -21.55
C THR A 135 -35.19 18.65 -20.90
N SER A 136 -35.85 19.71 -20.51
CA SER A 136 -37.31 19.91 -20.69
C SER A 136 -37.79 21.13 -19.90
N SER A 137 -37.71 22.27 -20.52
CA SER A 137 -38.63 23.35 -20.24
C SER A 137 -39.14 23.86 -21.60
N SER A 138 -40.08 23.12 -22.17
CA SER A 138 -40.88 23.61 -23.27
C SER A 138 -42.18 24.20 -22.68
N THR A 139 -42.17 25.48 -22.60
CA THR A 139 -43.35 26.31 -22.25
C THR A 139 -44.41 26.15 -23.33
N ARG A 140 -45.49 25.49 -23.00
CA ARG A 140 -46.68 25.43 -23.85
C ARG A 140 -47.65 26.52 -23.39
N THR A 141 -47.58 27.69 -24.03
CA THR A 141 -48.57 28.75 -23.92
C THR A 141 -49.77 28.36 -24.77
N GLY A 142 -50.81 27.89 -24.12
CA GLY A 142 -52.11 27.67 -24.76
C GLY A 142 -52.96 28.91 -24.67
N HIS A 143 -53.07 29.64 -25.75
CA HIS A 143 -54.03 30.74 -25.90
C HIS A 143 -55.36 30.11 -26.27
N ARG A 144 -56.36 30.25 -25.38
CA ARG A 144 -57.71 29.86 -25.64
C ARG A 144 -58.55 31.15 -25.74
N SER A 145 -58.77 31.62 -26.97
CA SER A 145 -59.77 32.62 -27.24
C SER A 145 -61.18 32.02 -27.28
N ARG A 146 -62.05 32.51 -26.41
CA ARG A 146 -63.47 32.29 -26.51
C ARG A 146 -64.08 33.38 -27.35
N GLY A 147 -64.73 32.98 -28.44
CA GLY A 147 -65.76 33.74 -29.06
C GLY A 147 -67.06 32.96 -29.04
N ARG A 148 -67.98 33.47 -28.36
CA ARG A 148 -69.47 33.35 -28.50
C ARG A 148 -70.02 31.97 -28.84
#